data_d59d34e67a8dce570f3153c8111aee10
#
_entry.id   d59d34e67a8dce570f3153c8111aee10
#
_cell.length_a   1.000
_cell.length_b   1.000
_cell.length_c   1.000
_cell.angle_alpha   90.00
_cell.angle_beta   90.00
_cell.angle_gamma   90.00
#
_symmetry.space_group_name_H-M   'P 1'
#
loop_
_entity.id
_entity.type
_entity.pdbx_description
1 polymer ?
#
loop_
_entity_poly.entity_id
_entity_poly.type
_entity_poly.pdbx_seq_one_letter_code
_entity_poly.pdbx_strand_id
1 'polypeptide(L)'
;MKTKVLITGGSGLLAVNWALSTRSNYAVTLLLHHKKISLLGVETDIASLSSLDECSSILAKHQPDIVIHTAGLTNVEECEANPDLAQEVNVDLAKNIAISCSNQGIKLVHISTDHLFLGDQEFTTENASINPVNNYAKTKFLGEQKVLENCKDALIIRT
;
A
#
# COMPACT_ATOMS: atom_id res chain seq x y z
N MET A 1 3.19 -1.66 -25.69
CA MET A 1 2.37 -2.26 -24.59
C MET A 1 2.18 -1.21 -23.51
N LYS A 2 1.04 -1.20 -22.80
CA LYS A 2 0.85 -0.32 -21.64
C LYS A 2 1.62 -0.85 -20.45
N THR A 3 2.17 0.03 -19.62
CA THR A 3 2.75 -0.32 -18.31
C THR A 3 1.68 -0.96 -17.45
N LYS A 4 1.98 -2.10 -16.85
CA LYS A 4 1.07 -2.85 -15.97
C LYS A 4 1.20 -2.33 -14.53
N VAL A 5 0.09 -1.95 -13.95
CA VAL A 5 0.04 -1.45 -12.56
C VAL A 5 -0.93 -2.30 -11.76
N LEU A 6 -0.44 -2.89 -10.67
CA LEU A 6 -1.25 -3.60 -9.70
C LEU A 6 -1.42 -2.74 -8.46
N ILE A 7 -2.66 -2.57 -7.99
CA ILE A 7 -2.97 -1.76 -6.81
C ILE A 7 -3.59 -2.65 -5.75
N THR A 8 -2.92 -2.81 -4.61
CA THR A 8 -3.48 -3.51 -3.44
C THR A 8 -4.50 -2.61 -2.73
N GLY A 9 -5.41 -3.19 -1.95
CA GLY A 9 -6.49 -2.39 -1.35
C GLY A 9 -7.44 -1.79 -2.39
N GLY A 10 -7.63 -2.51 -3.50
CA GLY A 10 -8.27 -2.04 -4.72
C GLY A 10 -9.71 -1.55 -4.60
N SER A 11 -10.42 -1.84 -3.50
CA SER A 11 -11.75 -1.28 -3.22
C SER A 11 -11.72 0.04 -2.44
N GLY A 12 -10.53 0.53 -2.06
CA GLY A 12 -10.33 1.78 -1.36
C GLY A 12 -10.51 3.02 -2.27
N LEU A 13 -10.82 4.15 -1.65
CA LEU A 13 -11.10 5.40 -2.36
C LEU A 13 -9.94 5.84 -3.28
N LEU A 14 -8.71 5.81 -2.77
CA LEU A 14 -7.53 6.20 -3.53
C LEU A 14 -7.31 5.27 -4.73
N ALA A 15 -7.36 3.95 -4.51
CA ALA A 15 -7.17 2.94 -5.55
C ALA A 15 -8.18 3.08 -6.68
N VAL A 16 -9.47 3.24 -6.35
CA VAL A 16 -10.56 3.40 -7.33
C VAL A 16 -10.39 4.67 -8.14
N ASN A 17 -10.13 5.82 -7.49
CA ASN A 17 -9.95 7.10 -8.18
C ASN A 17 -8.72 7.07 -9.10
N TRP A 18 -7.60 6.52 -8.63
CA TRP A 18 -6.40 6.40 -9.45
C TRP A 18 -6.65 5.50 -10.67
N ALA A 19 -7.27 4.34 -10.46
CA ALA A 19 -7.59 3.42 -11.55
C ALA A 19 -8.49 4.06 -12.62
N LEU A 20 -9.54 4.76 -12.20
CA LEU A 20 -10.46 5.43 -13.11
C LEU A 20 -9.78 6.55 -13.92
N SER A 21 -8.90 7.33 -13.31
CA SER A 21 -8.21 8.44 -13.98
C SER A 21 -7.10 7.98 -14.92
N THR A 22 -6.52 6.79 -14.70
CA THR A 22 -5.31 6.35 -15.42
C THR A 22 -5.50 5.15 -16.33
N ARG A 23 -6.65 4.46 -16.32
CA ARG A 23 -6.96 3.26 -17.14
C ARG A 23 -6.79 3.43 -18.65
N SER A 24 -6.84 4.67 -19.16
CA SER A 24 -6.55 4.94 -20.57
C SER A 24 -5.06 4.79 -20.90
N ASN A 25 -4.17 5.04 -19.95
CA ASN A 25 -2.72 5.10 -20.12
C ASN A 25 -2.01 3.83 -19.63
N TYR A 26 -2.56 3.18 -18.61
CA TYR A 26 -2.00 2.00 -17.94
C TYR A 26 -2.91 0.77 -18.08
N ALA A 27 -2.33 -0.42 -17.99
CA ALA A 27 -3.07 -1.65 -17.76
C ALA A 27 -3.21 -1.84 -16.24
N VAL A 28 -4.35 -1.47 -15.69
CA VAL A 28 -4.58 -1.43 -14.25
C VAL A 28 -5.29 -2.68 -13.77
N THR A 29 -4.74 -3.32 -12.74
CA THR A 29 -5.37 -4.41 -11.98
C THR A 29 -5.58 -3.97 -10.54
N LEU A 30 -6.82 -4.00 -10.07
CA LEU A 30 -7.17 -3.78 -8.65
C LEU A 30 -7.20 -5.12 -7.93
N LEU A 31 -6.35 -5.26 -6.92
CA LEU A 31 -6.37 -6.43 -6.06
C LEU A 31 -7.31 -6.20 -4.88
N LEU A 32 -8.39 -6.95 -4.87
CA LEU A 32 -9.48 -6.86 -3.89
C LEU A 32 -9.27 -7.90 -2.79
N HIS A 33 -9.81 -7.62 -1.59
CA HIS A 33 -9.87 -8.57 -0.49
C HIS A 33 -11.30 -9.14 -0.37
N HIS A 34 -12.13 -8.58 0.50
CA HIS A 34 -13.51 -9.05 0.71
C HIS A 34 -14.54 -8.33 -0.15
N LYS A 35 -14.33 -7.02 -0.36
CA LYS A 35 -15.30 -6.18 -1.06
C LYS A 35 -15.10 -6.28 -2.58
N LYS A 36 -16.08 -6.88 -3.26
CA LYS A 36 -16.08 -7.00 -4.72
C LYS A 36 -16.56 -5.71 -5.37
N ILE A 37 -15.80 -5.22 -6.33
CA ILE A 37 -16.18 -4.11 -7.21
C ILE A 37 -15.84 -4.48 -8.65
N SER A 38 -16.47 -3.82 -9.61
CA SER A 38 -16.17 -3.94 -11.03
C SER A 38 -16.15 -2.54 -11.65
N LEU A 39 -15.11 -2.25 -12.42
CA LEU A 39 -14.90 -0.97 -13.07
C LEU A 39 -14.62 -1.20 -14.56
N LEU A 40 -15.34 -0.48 -15.43
CA LEU A 40 -15.14 -0.59 -16.87
C LEU A 40 -13.69 -0.21 -17.25
N GLY A 41 -13.01 -1.12 -17.95
CA GLY A 41 -11.62 -0.92 -18.42
C GLY A 41 -10.55 -1.07 -17.34
N VAL A 42 -10.88 -1.70 -16.22
CA VAL A 42 -9.96 -2.04 -15.14
C VAL A 42 -10.11 -3.52 -14.80
N GLU A 43 -9.02 -4.25 -14.75
CA GLU A 43 -9.03 -5.62 -14.24
C GLU A 43 -9.21 -5.65 -12.73
N THR A 44 -9.91 -6.68 -12.24
CA THR A 44 -10.04 -6.93 -10.80
C THR A 44 -9.73 -8.38 -10.50
N ASP A 45 -8.97 -8.63 -9.44
CA ASP A 45 -8.72 -9.96 -8.90
C ASP A 45 -8.92 -9.96 -7.40
N ILE A 46 -9.25 -11.12 -6.83
CA ILE A 46 -9.48 -11.29 -5.39
C ILE A 46 -8.40 -12.20 -4.86
N ALA A 47 -7.64 -11.72 -3.89
CA ALA A 47 -6.60 -12.53 -3.24
C ALA A 47 -6.44 -12.14 -1.77
N SER A 48 -6.07 -13.14 -0.97
CA SER A 48 -5.46 -12.92 0.32
C SER A 48 -4.01 -12.48 0.13
N LEU A 49 -3.51 -11.68 1.05
CA LEU A 49 -2.11 -11.23 1.12
C LEU A 49 -1.55 -11.45 2.53
N SER A 50 -2.03 -12.51 3.22
CA SER A 50 -1.70 -12.77 4.62
C SER A 50 -0.28 -13.31 4.84
N SER A 51 0.38 -13.78 3.79
CA SER A 51 1.74 -14.34 3.85
C SER A 51 2.64 -13.83 2.74
N LEU A 52 3.96 -13.98 2.92
CA LEU A 52 4.96 -13.67 1.90
C LEU A 52 4.75 -14.51 0.64
N ASP A 53 4.40 -15.79 0.80
CA ASP A 53 4.19 -16.71 -0.33
C ASP A 53 2.96 -16.29 -1.16
N GLU A 54 1.89 -15.86 -0.51
CA GLU A 54 0.70 -15.34 -1.21
C GLU A 54 1.02 -14.05 -1.96
N CYS A 55 1.72 -13.11 -1.32
CA CYS A 55 2.18 -11.88 -1.97
C CYS A 55 3.05 -12.19 -3.20
N SER A 56 4.03 -13.08 -3.05
CA SER A 56 4.92 -13.47 -4.14
C SER A 56 4.19 -14.16 -5.28
N SER A 57 3.24 -15.05 -4.97
CA SER A 57 2.46 -15.78 -5.96
C SER A 57 1.55 -14.86 -6.77
N ILE A 58 0.89 -13.89 -6.13
CA ILE A 58 0.00 -12.95 -6.83
C ILE A 58 0.80 -12.01 -7.73
N LEU A 59 1.96 -11.53 -7.30
CA LEU A 59 2.83 -10.71 -8.14
C LEU A 59 3.38 -11.51 -9.33
N ALA A 60 3.77 -12.76 -9.14
CA ALA A 60 4.21 -13.65 -10.22
C ALA A 60 3.08 -13.95 -11.23
N LYS A 61 1.82 -14.07 -10.77
CA LYS A 61 0.63 -14.27 -11.61
C LYS A 61 0.39 -13.07 -12.53
N HIS A 62 0.40 -11.85 -11.99
CA HIS A 62 0.06 -10.63 -12.74
C HIS A 62 1.25 -10.01 -13.47
N GLN A 63 2.47 -10.26 -13.01
CA GLN A 63 3.70 -9.69 -13.55
C GLN A 63 3.59 -8.17 -13.77
N PRO A 64 3.27 -7.38 -12.73
CA PRO A 64 3.16 -5.93 -12.87
C PRO A 64 4.54 -5.29 -13.02
N ASP A 65 4.61 -4.17 -13.74
CA ASP A 65 5.80 -3.32 -13.78
C ASP A 65 5.91 -2.46 -12.50
N ILE A 66 4.74 -2.11 -11.93
CA ILE A 66 4.61 -1.25 -10.75
C ILE A 66 3.53 -1.81 -9.83
N VAL A 67 3.82 -1.87 -8.53
CA VAL A 67 2.84 -2.08 -7.46
C VAL A 67 2.60 -0.76 -6.75
N ILE A 68 1.32 -0.37 -6.60
CA ILE A 68 0.89 0.71 -5.71
C ILE A 68 0.22 0.05 -4.49
N HIS A 69 0.90 0.09 -3.35
CA HIS A 69 0.42 -0.51 -2.12
C HIS A 69 -0.41 0.49 -1.32
N THR A 70 -1.75 0.38 -1.45
CA THR A 70 -2.71 1.22 -0.71
C THR A 70 -3.48 0.46 0.36
N ALA A 71 -3.29 -0.87 0.46
CA ALA A 71 -3.93 -1.65 1.50
C ALA A 71 -3.41 -1.21 2.87
N GLY A 72 -4.31 -1.04 3.82
CA GLY A 72 -3.99 -0.64 5.18
C GLY A 72 -5.24 -0.54 6.04
N LEU A 73 -5.08 -0.71 7.35
CA LEU A 73 -6.09 -0.42 8.34
C LEU A 73 -5.99 1.07 8.69
N THR A 74 -6.98 1.86 8.24
CA THR A 74 -6.93 3.34 8.32
C THR A 74 -7.82 3.93 9.40
N ASN A 75 -8.69 3.12 10.00
CA ASN A 75 -9.54 3.56 11.12
C ASN A 75 -8.68 3.66 12.39
N VAL A 76 -8.49 4.88 12.90
CA VAL A 76 -7.64 5.16 14.07
C VAL A 76 -8.15 4.43 15.32
N GLU A 77 -9.47 4.47 15.56
CA GLU A 77 -10.09 3.84 16.72
C GLU A 77 -9.96 2.30 16.66
N GLU A 78 -10.08 1.72 15.46
CA GLU A 78 -9.88 0.30 15.26
C GLU A 78 -8.41 -0.11 15.46
N CYS A 79 -7.45 0.71 15.03
CA CYS A 79 -6.03 0.49 15.30
C CYS A 79 -5.70 0.56 16.80
N GLU A 80 -6.39 1.42 17.57
CA GLU A 80 -6.24 1.47 19.03
C GLU A 80 -6.88 0.26 19.71
N ALA A 81 -8.07 -0.15 19.25
CA ALA A 81 -8.78 -1.30 19.82
C ALA A 81 -8.13 -2.65 19.48
N ASN A 82 -7.47 -2.75 18.31
CA ASN A 82 -6.87 -3.97 17.79
C ASN A 82 -5.43 -3.74 17.29
N PRO A 83 -4.45 -3.50 18.21
CA PRO A 83 -3.06 -3.20 17.82
C PRO A 83 -2.40 -4.31 17.00
N ASP A 84 -2.69 -5.57 17.29
CA ASP A 84 -2.14 -6.72 16.56
C ASP A 84 -2.62 -6.75 15.11
N LEU A 85 -3.89 -6.45 14.86
CA LEU A 85 -4.43 -6.33 13.51
C LEU A 85 -3.81 -5.14 12.76
N ALA A 86 -3.61 -4.01 13.47
CA ALA A 86 -2.93 -2.85 12.88
C ALA A 86 -1.48 -3.18 12.51
N GLN A 87 -0.78 -3.95 13.36
CA GLN A 87 0.57 -4.44 13.06
C GLN A 87 0.57 -5.35 11.83
N GLU A 88 -0.31 -6.35 11.78
CA GLU A 88 -0.42 -7.29 10.67
C GLU A 88 -0.68 -6.57 9.33
N VAL A 89 -1.67 -5.67 9.30
CA VAL A 89 -2.13 -5.04 8.05
C VAL A 89 -1.22 -3.88 7.63
N ASN A 90 -0.74 -3.05 8.55
CA ASN A 90 0.03 -1.85 8.19
C ASN A 90 1.54 -2.10 8.13
N VAL A 91 2.05 -3.13 8.82
CA VAL A 91 3.50 -3.39 8.90
C VAL A 91 3.88 -4.67 8.17
N ASP A 92 3.29 -5.80 8.57
CA ASP A 92 3.73 -7.11 8.08
C ASP A 92 3.33 -7.33 6.62
N LEU A 93 2.13 -6.92 6.23
CA LEU A 93 1.70 -6.93 4.83
C LEU A 93 2.58 -6.01 3.98
N ALA A 94 2.86 -4.77 4.42
CA ALA A 94 3.71 -3.84 3.70
C ALA A 94 5.13 -4.39 3.50
N LYS A 95 5.69 -5.03 4.54
CA LYS A 95 6.96 -5.76 4.48
C LYS A 95 6.93 -6.88 3.44
N ASN A 96 5.89 -7.72 3.46
CA ASN A 96 5.76 -8.87 2.55
C ASN A 96 5.66 -8.41 1.09
N ILE A 97 4.91 -7.34 0.81
CA ILE A 97 4.83 -6.72 -0.52
C ILE A 97 6.20 -6.18 -0.94
N ALA A 98 6.93 -5.49 -0.05
CA ALA A 98 8.24 -4.94 -0.34
C ALA A 98 9.27 -6.04 -0.69
N ILE A 99 9.32 -7.12 0.10
CA ILE A 99 10.18 -8.30 -0.18
C ILE A 99 9.81 -8.90 -1.54
N SER A 100 8.51 -9.10 -1.80
CA SER A 100 8.05 -9.72 -3.04
C SER A 100 8.36 -8.86 -4.27
N CYS A 101 8.20 -7.53 -4.17
CA CYS A 101 8.56 -6.60 -5.22
C CYS A 101 10.07 -6.60 -5.48
N SER A 102 10.89 -6.52 -4.42
CA SER A 102 12.35 -6.53 -4.51
C SER A 102 12.86 -7.81 -5.18
N ASN A 103 12.36 -8.97 -4.77
CA ASN A 103 12.76 -10.27 -5.32
C ASN A 103 12.41 -10.45 -6.80
N GLN A 104 11.36 -9.77 -7.27
CA GLN A 104 10.86 -9.89 -8.66
C GLN A 104 11.24 -8.68 -9.53
N GLY A 105 12.01 -7.71 -9.00
CA GLY A 105 12.43 -6.51 -9.74
C GLY A 105 11.27 -5.56 -10.09
N ILE A 106 10.20 -5.56 -9.29
CA ILE A 106 8.99 -4.75 -9.50
C ILE A 106 9.15 -3.42 -8.74
N LYS A 107 8.80 -2.31 -9.37
CA LYS A 107 8.79 -0.99 -8.70
C LYS A 107 7.66 -0.92 -7.68
N LEU A 108 7.97 -0.40 -6.49
CA LEU A 108 7.00 -0.26 -5.40
C LEU A 108 6.73 1.22 -5.08
N VAL A 109 5.44 1.58 -5.03
CA VAL A 109 4.95 2.82 -4.44
C VAL A 109 4.13 2.44 -3.21
N HIS A 110 4.54 2.90 -2.03
CA HIS A 110 3.83 2.66 -0.76
C HIS A 110 3.12 3.93 -0.30
N ILE A 111 1.82 3.83 -0.07
CA ILE A 111 1.02 4.94 0.42
C ILE A 111 1.05 4.94 1.95
N SER A 112 1.61 5.99 2.50
CA SER A 112 1.68 6.27 3.93
C SER A 112 0.73 7.43 4.30
N THR A 113 1.03 8.14 5.38
CA THR A 113 0.15 9.16 5.94
C THR A 113 0.95 10.35 6.48
N ASP A 114 0.35 11.53 6.48
CA ASP A 114 0.85 12.73 7.15
C ASP A 114 0.62 12.72 8.68
N HIS A 115 -0.23 11.82 9.19
CA HIS A 115 -0.44 11.59 10.64
C HIS A 115 0.83 11.21 11.41
N LEU A 116 1.95 11.02 10.72
CA LEU A 116 3.28 10.85 11.32
C LEU A 116 3.79 12.11 12.02
N PHE A 117 3.24 13.27 11.69
CA PHE A 117 3.63 14.57 12.23
C PHE A 117 2.62 15.06 13.26
N LEU A 118 3.06 15.92 14.17
CA LEU A 118 2.20 16.50 15.22
C LEU A 118 1.11 17.43 14.68
N GLY A 119 1.30 17.99 13.49
CA GLY A 119 0.37 18.97 12.92
C GLY A 119 0.46 20.36 13.54
N ASP A 120 1.52 20.64 14.28
CA ASP A 120 1.79 21.91 14.98
C ASP A 120 2.54 22.93 14.11
N GLN A 121 2.97 22.54 12.91
CA GLN A 121 3.72 23.37 11.97
C GLN A 121 3.07 23.37 10.59
N GLU A 122 2.96 24.55 9.98
CA GLU A 122 2.61 24.68 8.57
C GLU A 122 3.79 24.29 7.67
N PHE A 123 3.51 23.78 6.48
CA PHE A 123 4.51 23.41 5.46
C PHE A 123 5.56 22.41 5.97
N THR A 124 5.10 21.40 6.73
CA THR A 124 5.93 20.31 7.20
C THR A 124 6.59 19.57 6.02
N THR A 125 7.90 19.43 6.05
CA THR A 125 8.66 18.71 5.02
C THR A 125 8.83 17.24 5.37
N GLU A 126 9.22 16.42 4.38
CA GLU A 126 9.45 14.98 4.57
C GLU A 126 10.56 14.66 5.58
N ASN A 127 11.47 15.61 5.83
CA ASN A 127 12.58 15.49 6.77
C ASN A 127 12.23 15.95 8.19
N ALA A 128 11.01 16.42 8.45
CA ALA A 128 10.58 16.83 9.76
C ALA A 128 10.57 15.63 10.74
N SER A 129 10.72 15.94 12.02
CA SER A 129 10.73 14.92 13.07
C SER A 129 9.40 14.17 13.12
N ILE A 130 9.45 12.86 13.04
CA ILE A 130 8.30 11.96 13.12
C ILE A 130 7.94 11.76 14.59
N ASN A 131 6.68 12.03 14.93
CA ASN A 131 6.15 11.88 16.29
C ASN A 131 4.71 11.33 16.26
N PRO A 132 4.52 10.04 15.96
CA PRO A 132 3.21 9.43 15.83
C PRO A 132 2.50 9.34 17.17
N VAL A 133 1.31 9.91 17.27
CA VAL A 133 0.54 10.04 18.52
C VAL A 133 -0.44 8.89 18.77
N ASN A 134 -0.69 8.04 17.79
CA ASN A 134 -1.64 6.92 17.88
C ASN A 134 -1.10 5.66 17.19
N ASN A 135 -1.75 4.51 17.42
CA ASN A 135 -1.32 3.23 16.85
C ASN A 135 -1.42 3.18 15.32
N TYR A 136 -2.39 3.87 14.71
CA TYR A 136 -2.45 4.01 13.26
C TYR A 136 -1.15 4.64 12.73
N ALA A 137 -0.80 5.82 13.22
CA ALA A 137 0.40 6.53 12.79
C ALA A 137 1.68 5.73 13.09
N LYS A 138 1.78 5.11 14.29
CA LYS A 138 2.93 4.25 14.66
C LYS A 138 3.10 3.09 13.70
N THR A 139 2.02 2.35 13.40
CA THR A 139 2.07 1.20 12.50
C THR A 139 2.33 1.61 11.05
N LYS A 140 1.80 2.73 10.59
CA LYS A 140 2.13 3.28 9.26
C LYS A 140 3.61 3.66 9.16
N PHE A 141 4.18 4.29 10.18
CA PHE A 141 5.61 4.61 10.21
C PHE A 141 6.49 3.35 10.22
N LEU A 142 6.16 2.36 11.07
CA LEU A 142 6.87 1.08 11.08
C LEU A 142 6.78 0.38 9.71
N GLY A 143 5.63 0.47 9.04
CA GLY A 143 5.43 -0.01 7.68
C GLY A 143 6.38 0.65 6.68
N GLU A 144 6.53 1.99 6.71
CA GLU A 144 7.52 2.70 5.88
C GLU A 144 8.93 2.17 6.10
N GLN A 145 9.33 2.00 7.36
CA GLN A 145 10.65 1.48 7.70
C GLN A 145 10.86 0.07 7.11
N LYS A 146 9.88 -0.83 7.29
CA LYS A 146 9.94 -2.18 6.74
C LYS A 146 9.96 -2.21 5.22
N VAL A 147 9.24 -1.30 4.57
CA VAL A 147 9.28 -1.17 3.11
C VAL A 147 10.70 -0.77 2.65
N LEU A 148 11.29 0.28 3.22
CA LEU A 148 12.61 0.76 2.82
C LEU A 148 13.76 -0.19 3.19
N GLU A 149 13.63 -0.95 4.29
CA GLU A 149 14.59 -2.01 4.66
C GLU A 149 14.64 -3.13 3.60
N ASN A 150 13.51 -3.46 2.96
CA ASN A 150 13.39 -4.62 2.07
C ASN A 150 13.31 -4.25 0.58
N CYS A 151 12.96 -3.01 0.24
CA CYS A 151 12.88 -2.50 -1.13
C CYS A 151 13.42 -1.05 -1.15
N LYS A 152 14.73 -0.91 -1.27
CA LYS A 152 15.43 0.39 -1.10
C LYS A 152 14.99 1.46 -2.10
N ASP A 153 14.57 1.04 -3.30
CA ASP A 153 14.12 1.93 -4.37
C ASP A 153 12.60 2.19 -4.33
N ALA A 154 11.92 1.81 -3.24
CA ALA A 154 10.51 2.09 -3.08
C ALA A 154 10.26 3.59 -2.90
N LEU A 155 9.20 4.08 -3.55
CA LEU A 155 8.69 5.44 -3.34
C LEU A 155 7.67 5.42 -2.21
N ILE A 156 7.90 6.21 -1.16
CA ILE A 156 6.94 6.44 -0.07
C ILE A 156 6.18 7.73 -0.35
N ILE A 157 4.86 7.68 -0.34
CA ILE A 157 3.99 8.86 -0.49
C ILE A 157 3.17 9.01 0.79
N ARG A 158 3.34 10.12 1.50
CA ARG A 158 2.56 10.51 2.68
C ARG A 158 1.41 11.41 2.24
N THR A 159 0.18 11.04 2.60
CA THR A 159 -1.05 11.74 2.18
C THR A 159 -1.88 12.12 3.39
#